data_8200cc98553d6b50735aa3b3fd2a4a06
#
_entry.id   8200cc98553d6b50735aa3b3fd2a4a06
#
_cell.length_a   1.000
_cell.length_b   1.000
_cell.length_c   1.000
_cell.angle_alpha   90.00
_cell.angle_beta   90.00
_cell.angle_gamma   90.00
#
_symmetry.space_group_name_H-M   'P 1'
#
loop_
_entity.id
_entity.type
_entity.pdbx_description
1 polymer ?
#
loop_
_entity_poly.entity_id
_entity_poly.type
_entity_poly.pdbx_seq_one_letter_code
_entity_poly.pdbx_strand_id
1 'polypeptide(L)'
;MYKRQVEYRLPGLSFREYLNISQGWQLPSYSLEEILAGKVEFPYKEARPLKLFNDYLSTGYYPFFQDTEYLLRLRSVINQMVESDIPIFADMTVASAVKLKKLLYVLAQSVPFKPNYTKLARDLDISRNVLPDYMSYLEKAGLVNLLREKAQGLKLLEKVEKIYLNNTNLAYALSEQVPDIGSVRETVFLSWMRVVCFVTSSAISDFEIDGRTFEIGGKNKTRQQIKQAADGYVVKDDIEYAFRNMIPLWMFGFIY
;
A
#
# COMPACT_ATOMS: atom_id res chain seq x y z
N MET A 1 -4.95 27.01 -21.97
CA MET A 1 -6.18 26.41 -22.58
C MET A 1 -6.15 24.90 -22.40
N TYR A 2 -6.39 24.40 -21.14
CA TYR A 2 -6.30 22.98 -20.79
C TYR A 2 -7.63 22.42 -20.22
N LYS A 3 -8.79 22.86 -20.73
CA LYS A 3 -10.12 22.56 -20.16
C LYS A 3 -10.72 21.20 -20.56
N ARG A 4 -9.97 20.27 -21.17
CA ARG A 4 -10.50 18.96 -21.63
C ARG A 4 -9.51 17.80 -21.46
N GLN A 5 -8.61 17.86 -20.48
CA GLN A 5 -7.76 16.72 -20.16
C GLN A 5 -8.43 15.90 -19.05
N VAL A 6 -8.60 14.60 -19.29
CA VAL A 6 -8.94 13.63 -18.25
C VAL A 6 -7.62 13.10 -17.70
N GLU A 7 -7.37 13.37 -16.43
CA GLU A 7 -6.20 12.80 -15.76
C GLU A 7 -6.47 11.32 -15.50
N TYR A 8 -5.65 10.46 -16.10
CA TYR A 8 -5.66 9.03 -15.84
C TYR A 8 -4.45 8.65 -15.00
N ARG A 9 -4.68 8.11 -13.81
CA ARG A 9 -3.62 7.64 -12.94
C ARG A 9 -3.40 6.14 -13.17
N LEU A 10 -2.24 5.77 -13.71
CA LEU A 10 -1.85 4.36 -13.88
C LEU A 10 -1.31 3.84 -12.54
N PRO A 11 -1.97 2.87 -11.88
CA PRO A 11 -1.42 2.20 -10.71
C PRO A 11 -0.26 1.29 -11.10
N GLY A 12 0.48 0.77 -10.11
CA GLY A 12 1.38 -0.35 -10.35
C GLY A 12 0.62 -1.63 -10.65
N LEU A 13 1.34 -2.67 -11.05
CA LEU A 13 0.75 -3.96 -11.38
C LEU A 13 0.02 -4.56 -10.16
N SER A 14 -1.20 -5.04 -10.37
CA SER A 14 -1.86 -5.95 -9.45
C SER A 14 -1.18 -7.32 -9.46
N PHE A 15 -1.49 -8.17 -8.50
CA PHE A 15 -0.98 -9.55 -8.52
C PHE A 15 -1.45 -10.30 -9.76
N ARG A 16 -2.70 -10.09 -10.19
CA ARG A 16 -3.26 -10.62 -11.44
C ARG A 16 -2.46 -10.19 -12.66
N GLU A 17 -2.18 -8.89 -12.79
CA GLU A 17 -1.42 -8.36 -13.93
C GLU A 17 0.03 -8.85 -13.93
N TYR A 18 0.66 -8.91 -12.76
CA TYR A 18 1.97 -9.53 -12.61
C TYR A 18 2.00 -10.98 -13.10
N LEU A 19 0.99 -11.80 -12.72
CA LEU A 19 0.86 -13.18 -13.19
C LEU A 19 0.64 -13.25 -14.69
N ASN A 20 -0.21 -12.40 -15.24
CA ASN A 20 -0.46 -12.35 -16.67
C ASN A 20 0.82 -12.06 -17.47
N ILE A 21 1.67 -11.15 -16.97
CA ILE A 21 2.92 -10.80 -17.63
C ILE A 21 4.01 -11.85 -17.36
N SER A 22 4.21 -12.27 -16.11
CA SER A 22 5.32 -13.15 -15.72
C SER A 22 5.14 -14.59 -16.13
N GLN A 23 3.87 -15.08 -16.17
CA GLN A 23 3.54 -16.46 -16.50
C GLN A 23 2.90 -16.61 -17.89
N GLY A 24 2.61 -15.49 -18.59
CA GLY A 24 1.89 -15.51 -19.85
C GLY A 24 0.42 -15.93 -19.73
N TRP A 25 -0.20 -15.72 -18.57
CA TRP A 25 -1.59 -16.10 -18.31
C TRP A 25 -2.58 -15.02 -18.74
N GLN A 26 -3.88 -15.37 -18.75
CA GLN A 26 -4.99 -14.45 -18.99
C GLN A 26 -6.02 -14.61 -17.89
N LEU A 27 -5.70 -14.09 -16.72
CA LEU A 27 -6.54 -14.16 -15.54
C LEU A 27 -7.53 -12.98 -15.53
N PRO A 28 -8.82 -13.21 -15.24
CA PRO A 28 -9.82 -12.16 -15.14
C PRO A 28 -9.65 -11.34 -13.85
N SER A 29 -10.18 -10.12 -13.84
CA SER A 29 -10.39 -9.35 -12.62
C SER A 29 -11.73 -9.71 -11.98
N TYR A 30 -11.88 -9.45 -10.68
CA TYR A 30 -13.09 -9.73 -9.90
C TYR A 30 -13.50 -8.49 -9.11
N SER A 31 -14.80 -8.27 -8.97
CA SER A 31 -15.33 -7.26 -8.06
C SER A 31 -15.05 -7.60 -6.59
N LEU A 32 -15.15 -6.59 -5.71
CA LEU A 32 -14.98 -6.83 -4.26
C LEU A 32 -15.99 -7.86 -3.75
N GLU A 33 -17.24 -7.81 -4.21
CA GLU A 33 -18.30 -8.75 -3.86
C GLU A 33 -17.93 -10.19 -4.25
N GLU A 34 -17.35 -10.38 -5.42
CA GLU A 34 -16.92 -11.71 -5.89
C GLU A 34 -15.75 -12.24 -5.09
N ILE A 35 -14.78 -11.37 -4.74
CA ILE A 35 -13.65 -11.73 -3.88
C ILE A 35 -14.16 -12.14 -2.50
N LEU A 36 -15.06 -11.35 -1.89
CA LEU A 36 -15.65 -11.65 -0.58
C LEU A 36 -16.51 -12.90 -0.58
N ALA A 37 -17.12 -13.25 -1.72
CA ALA A 37 -17.84 -14.51 -1.92
C ALA A 37 -16.91 -15.71 -2.19
N GLY A 38 -15.58 -15.49 -2.25
CA GLY A 38 -14.59 -16.54 -2.50
C GLY A 38 -14.62 -17.10 -3.92
N LYS A 39 -15.07 -16.31 -4.90
CA LYS A 39 -15.21 -16.73 -6.31
C LYS A 39 -13.91 -16.65 -7.11
N VAL A 40 -12.83 -16.13 -6.54
CA VAL A 40 -11.55 -16.04 -7.24
C VAL A 40 -11.00 -17.44 -7.44
N GLU A 41 -10.90 -17.86 -8.69
CA GLU A 41 -10.36 -19.15 -9.08
C GLU A 41 -8.93 -19.01 -9.60
N PHE A 42 -8.07 -19.93 -9.17
CA PHE A 42 -6.73 -20.09 -9.68
C PHE A 42 -6.71 -21.28 -10.63
N PRO A 43 -6.80 -21.07 -11.95
CA PRO A 43 -7.16 -22.13 -12.91
C PRO A 43 -6.04 -23.15 -13.15
N TYR A 44 -4.85 -22.88 -12.65
CA TYR A 44 -3.68 -23.72 -12.89
C TYR A 44 -3.40 -24.62 -11.68
N LYS A 45 -3.80 -25.90 -11.74
CA LYS A 45 -3.71 -26.86 -10.62
C LYS A 45 -2.30 -27.08 -10.07
N GLU A 46 -1.28 -26.91 -10.91
CA GLU A 46 0.13 -27.08 -10.53
C GLU A 46 0.75 -25.77 -10.00
N ALA A 47 0.07 -24.67 -10.15
CA ALA A 47 0.57 -23.39 -9.67
C ALA A 47 0.48 -23.32 -8.13
N ARG A 48 1.45 -22.67 -7.54
CA ARG A 48 1.52 -22.42 -6.10
C ARG A 48 1.23 -20.95 -5.82
N PRO A 49 -0.04 -20.56 -5.62
CA PRO A 49 -0.44 -19.15 -5.51
C PRO A 49 0.31 -18.43 -4.41
N LEU A 50 0.53 -19.04 -3.26
CA LEU A 50 1.26 -18.42 -2.14
C LEU A 50 2.73 -18.14 -2.47
N LYS A 51 3.40 -19.04 -3.21
CA LYS A 51 4.78 -18.79 -3.65
C LYS A 51 4.84 -17.62 -4.62
N LEU A 52 4.01 -17.63 -5.65
CA LEU A 52 3.94 -16.55 -6.65
C LEU A 52 3.55 -15.22 -6.01
N PHE A 53 2.69 -15.25 -5.00
CA PHE A 53 2.31 -14.08 -4.23
C PHE A 53 3.49 -13.52 -3.42
N ASN A 54 4.28 -14.36 -2.77
CA ASN A 54 5.50 -13.92 -2.06
C ASN A 54 6.53 -13.31 -3.01
N ASP A 55 6.71 -13.86 -4.21
CA ASP A 55 7.58 -13.27 -5.24
C ASP A 55 7.08 -11.88 -5.66
N TYR A 56 5.76 -11.74 -5.87
CA TYR A 56 5.14 -10.45 -6.17
C TYR A 56 5.35 -9.41 -5.06
N LEU A 57 5.18 -9.78 -3.79
CA LEU A 57 5.34 -8.86 -2.66
C LEU A 57 6.69 -8.16 -2.65
N SER A 58 7.75 -8.84 -3.09
CA SER A 58 9.10 -8.30 -3.10
C SER A 58 9.47 -7.55 -4.38
N THR A 59 8.96 -7.98 -5.55
CA THR A 59 9.43 -7.48 -6.86
C THR A 59 8.34 -7.23 -7.90
N GLY A 60 7.08 -7.58 -7.66
CA GLY A 60 6.05 -7.66 -8.71
C GLY A 60 5.27 -6.38 -9.00
N TYR A 61 5.44 -5.29 -8.24
CA TYR A 61 4.58 -4.12 -8.38
C TYR A 61 4.89 -3.24 -9.58
N TYR A 62 6.17 -3.11 -9.98
CA TYR A 62 6.58 -2.26 -11.11
C TYR A 62 6.82 -3.07 -12.38
N PRO A 63 6.52 -2.51 -13.58
CA PRO A 63 6.63 -3.23 -14.85
C PRO A 63 8.03 -3.76 -15.19
N PHE A 64 9.07 -3.20 -14.58
CA PHE A 64 10.47 -3.63 -14.76
C PHE A 64 10.90 -4.73 -13.78
N PHE A 65 9.95 -5.49 -13.21
CA PHE A 65 10.19 -6.57 -12.24
C PHE A 65 11.11 -7.69 -12.74
N GLN A 66 11.26 -7.83 -14.06
CA GLN A 66 12.16 -8.81 -14.66
C GLN A 66 13.64 -8.35 -14.71
N ASP A 67 13.92 -7.13 -14.29
CA ASP A 67 15.29 -6.61 -14.23
C ASP A 67 16.09 -7.37 -13.15
N THR A 68 17.27 -7.87 -13.50
CA THR A 68 18.14 -8.62 -12.58
C THR A 68 18.57 -7.78 -11.36
N GLU A 69 18.65 -6.46 -11.53
CA GLU A 69 19.01 -5.50 -10.47
C GLU A 69 17.79 -4.70 -9.99
N TYR A 70 16.62 -5.31 -9.97
CA TYR A 70 15.35 -4.66 -9.71
C TYR A 70 15.36 -3.72 -8.48
N LEU A 71 15.79 -4.22 -7.32
CA LEU A 71 15.80 -3.40 -6.08
C LEU A 71 16.80 -2.25 -6.15
N LEU A 72 17.94 -2.45 -6.81
CA LEU A 72 18.93 -1.39 -7.00
C LEU A 72 18.37 -0.29 -7.91
N ARG A 73 17.76 -0.68 -9.02
CA ARG A 73 17.08 0.23 -9.93
C ARG A 73 15.94 1.00 -9.23
N LEU A 74 15.12 0.29 -8.44
CA LEU A 74 14.04 0.93 -7.69
C LEU A 74 14.57 1.96 -6.68
N ARG A 75 15.65 1.65 -5.95
CA ARG A 75 16.33 2.61 -5.07
C ARG A 75 16.82 3.85 -5.83
N SER A 76 17.36 3.66 -7.03
CA SER A 76 17.83 4.78 -7.87
C SER A 76 16.67 5.67 -8.29
N VAL A 77 15.53 5.08 -8.68
CA VAL A 77 14.31 5.84 -9.02
C VAL A 77 13.80 6.61 -7.81
N ILE A 78 13.71 5.98 -6.63
CA ILE A 78 13.28 6.64 -5.39
C ILE A 78 14.19 7.82 -5.06
N ASN A 79 15.52 7.62 -5.14
CA ASN A 79 16.48 8.70 -4.88
C ASN A 79 16.30 9.86 -5.87
N GLN A 80 16.13 9.57 -7.17
CA GLN A 80 15.85 10.60 -8.18
C GLN A 80 14.60 11.41 -7.81
N MET A 81 13.51 10.72 -7.43
CA MET A 81 12.26 11.38 -7.03
C MET A 81 12.44 12.32 -5.84
N VAL A 82 13.12 11.87 -4.77
CA VAL A 82 13.22 12.66 -3.53
C VAL A 82 14.34 13.70 -3.56
N GLU A 83 15.39 13.52 -4.37
CA GLU A 83 16.54 14.43 -4.46
C GLU A 83 16.41 15.45 -5.60
N SER A 84 15.57 15.17 -6.62
CA SER A 84 15.44 16.02 -7.81
C SER A 84 13.99 16.35 -8.14
N ASP A 85 13.12 15.35 -8.41
CA ASP A 85 11.80 15.61 -8.99
C ASP A 85 10.88 16.38 -8.03
N ILE A 86 10.76 15.91 -6.77
CA ILE A 86 9.95 16.59 -5.75
C ILE A 86 10.54 17.98 -5.41
N PRO A 87 11.85 18.12 -5.15
CA PRO A 87 12.46 19.43 -4.90
C PRO A 87 12.24 20.46 -6.01
N ILE A 88 12.38 20.07 -7.27
CA ILE A 88 12.12 20.94 -8.42
C ILE A 88 10.65 21.35 -8.45
N PHE A 89 9.72 20.40 -8.29
CA PHE A 89 8.28 20.68 -8.30
C PHE A 89 7.84 21.60 -7.15
N ALA A 90 8.42 21.43 -5.97
CA ALA A 90 8.02 22.12 -4.74
C ALA A 90 8.91 23.34 -4.41
N ASP A 91 9.81 23.73 -5.31
CA ASP A 91 10.78 24.83 -5.10
C ASP A 91 11.54 24.68 -3.76
N MET A 92 12.05 23.46 -3.50
CA MET A 92 12.75 23.14 -2.26
C MET A 92 14.23 23.47 -2.34
N THR A 93 14.79 23.92 -1.20
CA THR A 93 16.24 23.99 -1.05
C THR A 93 16.87 22.60 -0.95
N VAL A 94 18.17 22.48 -1.24
CA VAL A 94 18.92 21.22 -1.07
C VAL A 94 18.82 20.68 0.36
N ALA A 95 18.87 21.56 1.36
CA ALA A 95 18.72 21.19 2.76
C ALA A 95 17.33 20.58 3.05
N SER A 96 16.28 21.12 2.44
CA SER A 96 14.91 20.59 2.54
C SER A 96 14.77 19.22 1.87
N ALA A 97 15.41 19.03 0.72
CA ALA A 97 15.43 17.73 0.02
C ALA A 97 16.09 16.63 0.86
N VAL A 98 17.21 16.94 1.53
CA VAL A 98 17.87 16.01 2.46
C VAL A 98 16.94 15.62 3.62
N LYS A 99 16.19 16.58 4.17
CA LYS A 99 15.21 16.32 5.24
C LYS A 99 14.03 15.49 4.76
N LEU A 100 13.53 15.75 3.54
CA LEU A 100 12.48 14.94 2.90
C LEU A 100 12.93 13.48 2.73
N LYS A 101 14.16 13.28 2.24
CA LYS A 101 14.75 11.94 2.11
C LYS A 101 14.85 11.23 3.46
N LYS A 102 15.36 11.90 4.50
CA LYS A 102 15.41 11.32 5.85
C LYS A 102 14.03 10.94 6.36
N LEU A 103 13.01 11.78 6.13
CA LEU A 103 11.63 11.50 6.48
C LEU A 103 11.14 10.20 5.84
N LEU A 104 11.35 10.03 4.52
CA LEU A 104 10.94 8.81 3.81
C LEU A 104 11.60 7.55 4.42
N TYR A 105 12.91 7.61 4.72
CA TYR A 105 13.61 6.47 5.33
C TYR A 105 13.12 6.15 6.75
N VAL A 106 12.83 7.16 7.57
CA VAL A 106 12.24 6.97 8.91
C VAL A 106 10.86 6.31 8.81
N LEU A 107 10.05 6.76 7.86
CA LEU A 107 8.75 6.14 7.60
C LEU A 107 8.90 4.70 7.14
N ALA A 108 9.79 4.42 6.18
CA ALA A 108 10.01 3.08 5.65
C ALA A 108 10.39 2.03 6.72
N GLN A 109 11.10 2.45 7.77
CA GLN A 109 11.48 1.58 8.87
C GLN A 109 10.39 1.41 9.95
N SER A 110 9.34 2.23 9.92
CA SER A 110 8.36 2.34 11.01
C SER A 110 6.93 2.00 10.61
N VAL A 111 6.66 1.69 9.34
CA VAL A 111 5.29 1.43 8.85
C VAL A 111 4.71 0.09 9.37
N PRO A 112 3.40 0.01 9.63
CA PRO A 112 2.43 1.11 9.62
C PRO A 112 2.70 2.10 10.76
N PHE A 113 2.87 3.36 10.40
CA PHE A 113 3.31 4.39 11.34
C PHE A 113 2.16 5.31 11.74
N LYS A 114 1.87 5.37 13.04
CA LYS A 114 0.95 6.37 13.60
C LYS A 114 1.71 7.69 13.82
N PRO A 115 1.42 8.75 13.07
CA PRO A 115 2.27 9.92 13.03
C PRO A 115 2.24 10.69 14.36
N ASN A 116 3.42 10.86 14.97
CA ASN A 116 3.65 11.84 16.01
C ASN A 116 4.46 13.00 15.40
N TYR A 117 3.75 13.99 14.87
CA TYR A 117 4.36 15.12 14.18
C TYR A 117 5.37 15.89 15.04
N THR A 118 5.14 16.00 16.36
CA THR A 118 6.07 16.69 17.26
C THR A 118 7.38 15.92 17.42
N LYS A 119 7.31 14.59 17.54
CA LYS A 119 8.51 13.74 17.61
C LYS A 119 9.26 13.77 16.29
N LEU A 120 8.57 13.58 15.16
CA LEU A 120 9.19 13.62 13.83
C LEU A 120 9.86 14.97 13.55
N ALA A 121 9.21 16.08 13.88
CA ALA A 121 9.74 17.41 13.70
C ALA A 121 11.08 17.59 14.43
N ARG A 122 11.12 17.14 15.68
CA ARG A 122 12.34 17.20 16.50
C ARG A 122 13.44 16.28 15.95
N ASP A 123 13.12 15.03 15.66
CA ASP A 123 14.10 14.00 15.27
C ASP A 123 14.71 14.30 13.89
N LEU A 124 13.97 15.00 13.03
CA LEU A 124 14.42 15.40 11.68
C LEU A 124 14.88 16.86 11.59
N ASP A 125 14.83 17.62 12.67
CA ASP A 125 15.11 19.06 12.69
C ASP A 125 14.29 19.81 11.62
N ILE A 126 12.98 19.56 11.58
CA ILE A 126 12.01 20.15 10.65
C ILE A 126 10.97 20.92 11.46
N SER A 127 10.49 22.05 10.95
CA SER A 127 9.32 22.71 11.55
C SER A 127 8.10 21.79 11.48
N ARG A 128 7.37 21.67 12.59
CA ARG A 128 6.13 20.88 12.64
C ARG A 128 5.11 21.27 11.56
N ASN A 129 5.08 22.54 11.19
CA ASN A 129 4.14 23.09 10.20
C ASN A 129 4.49 22.66 8.76
N VAL A 130 5.73 22.26 8.49
CA VAL A 130 6.19 21.82 7.16
C VAL A 130 5.97 20.33 6.93
N LEU A 131 5.85 19.53 8.00
CA LEU A 131 5.67 18.08 7.88
C LEU A 131 4.45 17.64 7.06
N PRO A 132 3.25 18.29 7.20
CA PRO A 132 2.10 17.94 6.37
C PRO A 132 2.38 18.14 4.87
N ASP A 133 3.11 19.17 4.49
CA ASP A 133 3.49 19.43 3.09
C ASP A 133 4.42 18.32 2.58
N TYR A 134 5.43 17.94 3.36
CA TYR A 134 6.33 16.84 3.01
C TYR A 134 5.59 15.50 2.85
N MET A 135 4.65 15.21 3.75
CA MET A 135 3.79 14.02 3.62
C MET A 135 2.95 14.08 2.35
N SER A 136 2.39 15.24 2.02
CA SER A 136 1.61 15.45 0.79
C SER A 136 2.47 15.25 -0.47
N TYR A 137 3.71 15.74 -0.48
CA TYR A 137 4.62 15.53 -1.60
C TYR A 137 4.97 14.06 -1.78
N LEU A 138 5.28 13.35 -0.70
CA LEU A 138 5.54 11.90 -0.75
C LEU A 138 4.31 11.10 -1.21
N GLU A 139 3.09 11.48 -0.78
CA GLU A 139 1.84 10.85 -1.22
C GLU A 139 1.59 11.11 -2.72
N LYS A 140 1.73 12.36 -3.19
CA LYS A 140 1.58 12.71 -4.61
C LYS A 140 2.61 12.02 -5.50
N ALA A 141 3.83 11.84 -5.01
CA ALA A 141 4.89 11.10 -5.69
C ALA A 141 4.68 9.57 -5.68
N GLY A 142 3.65 9.07 -5.01
CA GLY A 142 3.39 7.63 -4.93
C GLY A 142 4.39 6.85 -4.08
N LEU A 143 5.03 7.51 -3.09
CA LEU A 143 5.97 6.87 -2.18
C LEU A 143 5.29 6.42 -0.87
N VAL A 144 4.26 7.13 -0.43
CA VAL A 144 3.49 6.78 0.76
C VAL A 144 1.98 6.81 0.49
N ASN A 145 1.23 6.13 1.34
CA ASN A 145 -0.22 6.18 1.45
C ASN A 145 -0.60 6.73 2.83
N LEU A 146 -1.31 7.85 2.86
CA LEU A 146 -1.81 8.43 4.08
C LEU A 146 -3.23 7.90 4.36
N LEU A 147 -3.37 7.00 5.32
CA LEU A 147 -4.67 6.47 5.73
C LEU A 147 -5.34 7.46 6.69
N ARG A 148 -6.55 7.90 6.32
CA ARG A 148 -7.32 8.90 7.06
C ARG A 148 -8.52 8.26 7.74
N GLU A 149 -8.98 8.87 8.84
CA GLU A 149 -10.25 8.49 9.46
C GLU A 149 -11.44 8.84 8.53
N LYS A 150 -12.55 8.13 8.72
CA LYS A 150 -13.81 8.50 8.09
C LYS A 150 -14.31 9.80 8.70
N ALA A 151 -14.28 10.88 7.93
CA ALA A 151 -14.74 12.18 8.33
C ALA A 151 -15.61 12.81 7.24
N GLN A 152 -16.41 13.83 7.59
CA GLN A 152 -17.23 14.58 6.64
C GLN A 152 -16.68 15.98 6.41
N GLY A 153 -16.80 16.50 5.20
CA GLY A 153 -16.40 17.85 4.84
C GLY A 153 -14.89 18.08 4.90
N LEU A 154 -14.47 19.28 5.25
CA LEU A 154 -13.05 19.69 5.30
C LEU A 154 -12.19 18.87 6.28
N LYS A 155 -12.79 18.28 7.32
CA LYS A 155 -12.08 17.41 8.26
C LYS A 155 -11.52 16.14 7.64
N LEU A 156 -12.02 15.73 6.47
CA LEU A 156 -11.54 14.56 5.73
C LEU A 156 -10.07 14.72 5.29
N LEU A 157 -9.57 15.95 5.17
CA LEU A 157 -8.21 16.26 4.74
C LEU A 157 -7.22 16.40 5.91
N GLU A 158 -7.70 16.50 7.16
CA GLU A 158 -6.88 17.00 8.26
C GLU A 158 -6.22 15.91 9.11
N LYS A 159 -6.85 14.74 9.32
CA LYS A 159 -6.32 13.76 10.26
C LYS A 159 -5.82 12.49 9.59
N VAL A 160 -4.52 12.38 9.46
CA VAL A 160 -3.84 11.13 9.09
C VAL A 160 -3.74 10.23 10.32
N GLU A 161 -4.34 9.06 10.25
CA GLU A 161 -4.34 8.08 11.35
C GLU A 161 -3.14 7.15 11.27
N LYS A 162 -2.84 6.62 10.07
CA LYS A 162 -1.68 5.78 9.80
C LYS A 162 -1.00 6.17 8.49
N ILE A 163 0.29 5.96 8.41
CA ILE A 163 1.09 6.14 7.19
C ILE A 163 1.64 4.77 6.79
N TYR A 164 1.51 4.45 5.52
CA TYR A 164 2.06 3.25 4.89
C TYR A 164 3.00 3.65 3.75
N LEU A 165 3.90 2.77 3.34
CA LEU A 165 4.51 2.90 2.02
C LEU A 165 3.44 2.66 0.94
N ASN A 166 3.63 3.20 -0.24
CA ASN A 166 2.64 3.07 -1.32
C ASN A 166 2.44 1.62 -1.76
N ASN A 167 3.51 0.83 -1.76
CA ASN A 167 3.49 -0.59 -2.09
C ASN A 167 4.61 -1.34 -1.34
N THR A 168 4.54 -2.66 -1.36
CA THR A 168 5.48 -3.52 -0.64
C THR A 168 6.89 -3.50 -1.22
N ASN A 169 7.05 -3.33 -2.54
CA ASN A 169 8.37 -3.30 -3.17
C ASN A 169 9.21 -2.12 -2.66
N LEU A 170 8.57 -1.00 -2.28
CA LEU A 170 9.25 0.11 -1.61
C LEU A 170 9.79 -0.32 -0.23
N ALA A 171 9.07 -1.16 0.51
CA ALA A 171 9.55 -1.67 1.78
C ALA A 171 10.82 -2.50 1.59
N TYR A 172 10.83 -3.42 0.63
CA TYR A 172 12.02 -4.22 0.31
C TYR A 172 13.19 -3.39 -0.25
N ALA A 173 12.89 -2.31 -1.00
CA ALA A 173 13.93 -1.44 -1.54
C ALA A 173 14.55 -0.51 -0.50
N LEU A 174 13.78 -0.01 0.48
CA LEU A 174 14.23 0.99 1.45
C LEU A 174 14.68 0.41 2.79
N SER A 175 14.31 -0.82 3.11
CA SER A 175 14.71 -1.48 4.36
C SER A 175 16.11 -2.08 4.25
N GLU A 176 16.89 -1.95 5.33
CA GLU A 176 18.18 -2.64 5.49
C GLU A 176 17.99 -4.10 5.92
N GLN A 177 16.85 -4.42 6.51
CA GLN A 177 16.46 -5.74 6.98
C GLN A 177 15.20 -6.21 6.24
N VAL A 178 14.86 -7.49 6.41
CA VAL A 178 13.59 -8.02 5.89
C VAL A 178 12.44 -7.24 6.53
N PRO A 179 11.53 -6.66 5.72
CA PRO A 179 10.40 -5.90 6.25
C PRO A 179 9.53 -6.76 7.17
N ASP A 180 8.91 -6.11 8.17
CA ASP A 180 7.93 -6.78 9.03
C ASP A 180 6.76 -7.29 8.21
N ILE A 181 6.48 -8.59 8.32
CA ILE A 181 5.45 -9.25 7.50
C ILE A 181 4.03 -8.73 7.80
N GLY A 182 3.75 -8.27 9.01
CA GLY A 182 2.48 -7.63 9.34
C GLY A 182 2.28 -6.34 8.55
N SER A 183 3.31 -5.50 8.52
CA SER A 183 3.35 -4.26 7.73
C SER A 183 3.21 -4.52 6.24
N VAL A 184 3.86 -5.57 5.72
CA VAL A 184 3.77 -5.97 4.30
C VAL A 184 2.33 -6.33 3.93
N ARG A 185 1.64 -7.11 4.78
CA ARG A 185 0.24 -7.51 4.58
C ARG A 185 -0.72 -6.33 4.52
N GLU A 186 -0.64 -5.43 5.50
CA GLU A 186 -1.49 -4.23 5.53
C GLU A 186 -1.17 -3.31 4.33
N THR A 187 0.11 -3.15 3.99
CA THR A 187 0.55 -2.31 2.87
C THR A 187 0.01 -2.81 1.54
N VAL A 188 0.12 -4.10 1.23
CA VAL A 188 -0.34 -4.65 -0.05
C VAL A 188 -1.85 -4.57 -0.17
N PHE A 189 -2.60 -4.89 0.90
CA PHE A 189 -4.04 -4.76 0.92
C PHE A 189 -4.48 -3.31 0.64
N LEU A 190 -3.93 -2.35 1.36
CA LEU A 190 -4.22 -0.93 1.16
C LEU A 190 -3.85 -0.45 -0.24
N SER A 191 -2.69 -0.88 -0.75
CA SER A 191 -2.20 -0.54 -2.10
C SER A 191 -3.20 -0.92 -3.18
N TRP A 192 -3.72 -2.14 -3.14
CA TRP A 192 -4.69 -2.62 -4.13
C TRP A 192 -6.08 -2.00 -3.95
N MET A 193 -6.57 -1.97 -2.72
CA MET A 193 -7.93 -1.50 -2.47
C MET A 193 -8.11 -0.02 -2.80
N ARG A 194 -7.08 0.81 -2.61
CA ARG A 194 -7.12 2.25 -2.95
C ARG A 194 -7.21 2.55 -4.46
N VAL A 195 -6.92 1.57 -5.31
CA VAL A 195 -7.08 1.74 -6.76
C VAL A 195 -8.56 1.83 -7.14
N VAL A 196 -9.41 1.05 -6.46
CA VAL A 196 -10.83 0.85 -6.83
C VAL A 196 -11.83 1.31 -5.77
N CYS A 197 -11.39 1.48 -4.52
CA CYS A 197 -12.25 1.80 -3.40
C CYS A 197 -11.73 2.99 -2.59
N PHE A 198 -12.65 3.68 -1.90
CA PHE A 198 -12.30 4.64 -0.87
C PHE A 198 -12.05 3.90 0.44
N VAL A 199 -10.79 3.86 0.89
CA VAL A 199 -10.36 3.15 2.09
C VAL A 199 -10.10 4.13 3.22
N THR A 200 -10.70 3.89 4.39
CA THR A 200 -10.47 4.66 5.62
C THR A 200 -9.95 3.75 6.74
N SER A 201 -9.42 4.35 7.80
CA SER A 201 -9.09 3.61 9.01
C SER A 201 -10.36 3.16 9.72
N SER A 202 -10.34 1.95 10.28
CA SER A 202 -11.42 1.46 11.13
C SER A 202 -11.17 1.85 12.58
N ALA A 203 -12.24 2.13 13.33
CA ALA A 203 -12.17 2.38 14.76
C ALA A 203 -11.88 1.11 15.58
N ILE A 204 -12.15 -0.08 15.01
CA ILE A 204 -12.08 -1.38 15.71
C ILE A 204 -11.12 -2.37 15.06
N SER A 205 -10.57 -2.03 13.89
CA SER A 205 -9.70 -2.91 13.10
C SER A 205 -8.73 -2.10 12.24
N ASP A 206 -8.21 -2.69 11.16
CA ASP A 206 -7.23 -2.03 10.29
C ASP A 206 -7.89 -1.07 9.31
N PHE A 207 -8.89 -1.52 8.53
CA PHE A 207 -9.49 -0.75 7.44
C PHE A 207 -11.01 -0.81 7.44
N GLU A 208 -11.64 0.25 6.90
CA GLU A 208 -13.06 0.30 6.57
C GLU A 208 -13.24 0.65 5.08
N ILE A 209 -14.09 -0.10 4.37
CA ILE A 209 -14.45 0.10 2.96
C ILE A 209 -15.96 -0.12 2.84
N ASP A 210 -16.69 0.88 2.39
CA ASP A 210 -18.15 0.83 2.17
C ASP A 210 -18.94 0.29 3.38
N GLY A 211 -18.52 0.65 4.60
CA GLY A 211 -19.15 0.19 5.84
C GLY A 211 -18.73 -1.21 6.30
N ARG A 212 -17.92 -1.92 5.52
CA ARG A 212 -17.33 -3.22 5.88
C ARG A 212 -16.00 -3.03 6.59
N THR A 213 -15.77 -3.84 7.59
CA THR A 213 -14.53 -3.81 8.40
C THR A 213 -13.58 -4.93 7.99
N PHE A 214 -12.32 -4.61 7.79
CA PHE A 214 -11.28 -5.55 7.37
C PHE A 214 -10.16 -5.61 8.40
N GLU A 215 -9.88 -6.81 8.88
CA GLU A 215 -8.77 -7.14 9.79
C GLU A 215 -7.74 -7.96 9.04
N ILE A 216 -6.51 -7.45 8.91
CA ILE A 216 -5.45 -8.08 8.13
C ILE A 216 -4.53 -8.87 9.06
N GLY A 217 -4.13 -10.08 8.64
CA GLY A 217 -3.20 -10.85 9.45
C GLY A 217 -2.70 -12.13 8.82
N GLY A 218 -1.87 -12.84 9.58
CA GLY A 218 -1.34 -14.15 9.18
C GLY A 218 -2.33 -15.29 9.41
N LYS A 219 -1.92 -16.52 9.09
CA LYS A 219 -2.72 -17.76 9.18
C LYS A 219 -3.46 -17.91 10.52
N ASN A 220 -2.84 -17.52 11.62
CA ASN A 220 -3.40 -17.70 12.97
C ASN A 220 -4.29 -16.54 13.44
N LYS A 221 -4.48 -15.49 12.62
CA LYS A 221 -5.34 -14.35 12.98
C LYS A 221 -6.77 -14.83 13.19
N THR A 222 -7.40 -14.33 14.27
CA THR A 222 -8.78 -14.68 14.64
C THR A 222 -9.73 -13.51 14.44
N ARG A 223 -11.05 -13.76 14.46
CA ARG A 223 -12.08 -12.73 14.37
C ARG A 223 -12.28 -11.92 15.67
N GLN A 224 -11.40 -12.04 16.64
CA GLN A 224 -11.65 -11.49 17.99
C GLN A 224 -11.82 -9.96 17.98
N GLN A 225 -11.03 -9.24 17.19
CA GLN A 225 -11.09 -7.78 17.07
C GLN A 225 -12.36 -7.30 16.35
N ILE A 226 -12.85 -8.05 15.36
CA ILE A 226 -14.04 -7.69 14.56
C ILE A 226 -15.32 -8.41 15.00
N LYS A 227 -15.36 -9.02 16.18
CA LYS A 227 -16.58 -9.70 16.68
C LYS A 227 -17.81 -8.79 16.75
N GLN A 228 -17.60 -7.50 17.00
CA GLN A 228 -18.65 -6.49 17.10
C GLN A 228 -18.99 -5.83 15.76
N ALA A 229 -18.22 -6.09 14.70
CA ALA A 229 -18.52 -5.57 13.38
C ALA A 229 -19.73 -6.30 12.77
N ALA A 230 -20.72 -5.54 12.32
CA ALA A 230 -21.90 -6.09 11.63
C ALA A 230 -21.50 -6.82 10.33
N ASP A 231 -20.57 -6.26 9.59
CA ASP A 231 -20.03 -6.84 8.34
C ASP A 231 -18.48 -6.79 8.41
N GLY A 232 -17.88 -7.84 9.01
CA GLY A 232 -16.46 -7.93 9.28
C GLY A 232 -15.79 -9.11 8.59
N TYR A 233 -14.65 -8.85 7.95
CA TYR A 233 -13.83 -9.81 7.23
C TYR A 233 -12.43 -9.91 7.82
N VAL A 234 -11.91 -11.14 7.94
CA VAL A 234 -10.50 -11.39 8.26
C VAL A 234 -9.77 -11.73 6.98
N VAL A 235 -8.86 -10.87 6.57
CA VAL A 235 -8.03 -11.10 5.40
C VAL A 235 -6.75 -11.80 5.85
N LYS A 236 -6.58 -13.04 5.43
CA LYS A 236 -5.51 -13.91 5.90
C LYS A 236 -4.46 -14.15 4.84
N ASP A 237 -3.21 -13.98 5.23
CA ASP A 237 -2.08 -14.52 4.51
C ASP A 237 -1.84 -15.99 4.86
N ASP A 238 -1.05 -16.70 4.04
CA ASP A 238 -0.71 -18.12 4.19
C ASP A 238 -1.90 -19.09 4.17
N ILE A 239 -3.03 -18.70 3.55
CA ILE A 239 -4.15 -19.56 3.23
C ILE A 239 -4.49 -19.50 1.74
N GLU A 240 -4.89 -20.63 1.17
CA GLU A 240 -5.20 -20.73 -0.26
C GLU A 240 -6.69 -20.55 -0.57
N TYR A 241 -7.58 -20.89 0.36
CA TYR A 241 -9.02 -20.93 0.12
C TYR A 241 -9.77 -20.04 1.11
N ALA A 242 -10.82 -19.39 0.60
CA ALA A 242 -11.76 -18.63 1.42
C ALA A 242 -12.65 -19.58 2.25
N PHE A 243 -12.97 -19.16 3.46
CA PHE A 243 -13.91 -19.86 4.32
C PHE A 243 -14.74 -18.85 5.12
N ARG A 244 -16.03 -18.75 4.85
CA ARG A 244 -16.93 -17.75 5.43
C ARG A 244 -16.36 -16.35 5.22
N ASN A 245 -16.18 -15.57 6.30
CA ASN A 245 -15.61 -14.21 6.27
C ASN A 245 -14.06 -14.21 6.42
N MET A 246 -13.40 -15.33 6.20
CA MET A 246 -11.93 -15.42 6.12
C MET A 246 -11.53 -15.54 4.67
N ILE A 247 -10.90 -14.51 4.14
CA ILE A 247 -10.56 -14.40 2.73
C ILE A 247 -9.02 -14.39 2.58
N PRO A 248 -8.45 -15.18 1.67
CA PRO A 248 -7.02 -15.13 1.36
C PRO A 248 -6.59 -13.75 0.88
N LEU A 249 -5.49 -13.23 1.45
CA LEU A 249 -4.97 -11.91 1.08
C LEU A 249 -4.65 -11.81 -0.41
N TRP A 250 -4.06 -12.86 -1.01
CA TRP A 250 -3.69 -12.87 -2.42
C TRP A 250 -4.88 -12.67 -3.38
N MET A 251 -6.11 -13.07 -2.98
CA MET A 251 -7.30 -12.90 -3.81
C MET A 251 -7.63 -11.43 -4.09
N PHE A 252 -7.32 -10.52 -3.16
CA PHE A 252 -7.52 -9.08 -3.36
C PHE A 252 -6.62 -8.51 -4.46
N GLY A 253 -5.52 -9.17 -4.81
CA GLY A 253 -4.68 -8.81 -5.95
C GLY A 253 -5.31 -9.09 -7.33
N PHE A 254 -6.55 -9.57 -7.37
CA PHE A 254 -7.35 -9.74 -8.58
C PHE A 254 -8.43 -8.67 -8.76
N ILE A 255 -8.43 -7.62 -7.91
CA ILE A 255 -9.46 -6.59 -7.91
C ILE A 255 -9.43 -5.69 -9.17
N TYR A 256 -8.29 -5.57 -9.84
CA TYR A 256 -8.12 -4.84 -11.09
C TYR A 256 -7.11 -5.49 -12.03
#